data_8f87d781f6b1a9d1d7a6031a3eaff1cb
#
_entry.id   8f87d781f6b1a9d1d7a6031a3eaff1cb
#
_cell.length_a   1.000
_cell.length_b   1.000
_cell.length_c   1.000
_cell.angle_alpha   90.00
_cell.angle_beta   90.00
_cell.angle_gamma   90.00
#
_symmetry.space_group_name_H-M   'P 1'
#
loop_
_entity.id
_entity.type
_entity.pdbx_description
1 polymer ?
#
loop_
_entity_poly.entity_id
_entity_poly.type
_entity_poly.pdbx_seq_one_letter_code
_entity_poly.pdbx_strand_id
1 'polypeptide(L)'
;SNSLRSYYPGTGMYKSTDGGASWSFLGLQNTYSFGNIVINPSNSQIIYAAAVGSTRRKNIERGIYRSINGGFSWSQSLFIADSVGAIDVVLDPSNPSKVFAAMWERQRREDYIKYGGPMTALYVSTNAGSNWSVVNGGFPSNAADLGRISLDICSSNPQVIYALTAYANGNSRGLYKTTDGGSSWLLVNGTVAGSSNYAWFNRICKVSP
;
A
#
# COMPACT_ATOMS: atom_id res chain seq x y z
N SER A 1 15.60 -4.45 -12.75
CA SER A 1 15.10 -3.38 -13.61
C SER A 1 13.74 -3.76 -14.15
N ASN A 2 12.73 -3.06 -13.72
CA ASN A 2 11.39 -3.34 -14.21
C ASN A 2 11.16 -2.53 -15.48
N SER A 3 11.47 -3.12 -16.64
CA SER A 3 10.95 -2.55 -17.87
C SER A 3 9.42 -2.58 -17.81
N LEU A 4 8.75 -1.61 -18.40
CA LEU A 4 7.29 -1.52 -18.46
C LEU A 4 6.64 -2.79 -19.04
N ARG A 5 7.40 -3.67 -19.67
CA ARG A 5 6.96 -4.89 -20.35
C ARG A 5 7.44 -6.19 -19.71
N SER A 6 8.47 -6.15 -18.85
CA SER A 6 8.97 -7.34 -18.15
C SER A 6 8.21 -7.55 -16.84
N TYR A 7 7.84 -8.79 -16.58
CA TYR A 7 7.24 -9.23 -15.34
C TYR A 7 8.09 -10.36 -14.76
N TYR A 8 8.85 -10.01 -13.76
CA TYR A 8 9.59 -11.00 -12.97
C TYR A 8 8.89 -11.14 -11.62
N PRO A 9 8.27 -12.29 -11.35
CA PRO A 9 7.69 -12.55 -10.06
C PRO A 9 8.77 -12.57 -8.98
N GLY A 10 8.49 -11.96 -7.84
CA GLY A 10 9.28 -12.15 -6.63
C GLY A 10 9.10 -13.58 -6.10
N THR A 11 10.05 -14.04 -5.32
CA THR A 11 10.09 -15.38 -4.75
C THR A 11 9.60 -15.43 -3.29
N GLY A 12 9.08 -14.34 -2.77
CA GLY A 12 8.55 -14.24 -1.42
C GLY A 12 9.30 -13.25 -0.53
N MET A 13 9.18 -13.45 0.78
CA MET A 13 9.78 -12.60 1.80
C MET A 13 11.08 -13.21 2.31
N TYR A 14 12.08 -12.37 2.53
CA TYR A 14 13.38 -12.77 3.09
C TYR A 14 13.77 -11.83 4.22
N LYS A 15 14.49 -12.33 5.21
CA LYS A 15 15.00 -11.58 6.36
C LYS A 15 16.47 -11.90 6.58
N SER A 16 17.23 -10.88 6.83
CA SER A 16 18.60 -10.97 7.39
C SER A 16 18.59 -10.55 8.85
N THR A 17 19.43 -11.18 9.66
CA THR A 17 19.69 -10.84 11.06
C THR A 17 21.17 -10.52 11.31
N ASP A 18 21.98 -10.48 10.25
CA ASP A 18 23.44 -10.31 10.27
C ASP A 18 23.90 -9.17 9.32
N GLY A 19 23.07 -8.15 9.17
CA GLY A 19 23.39 -6.98 8.34
C GLY A 19 23.40 -7.26 6.84
N GLY A 20 22.74 -8.33 6.39
CA GLY A 20 22.63 -8.68 4.97
C GLY A 20 23.65 -9.73 4.50
N ALA A 21 24.48 -10.29 5.42
CA ALA A 21 25.45 -11.31 5.09
C ALA A 21 24.76 -12.64 4.71
N SER A 22 23.65 -12.96 5.38
CA SER A 22 22.80 -14.10 5.02
C SER A 22 21.31 -13.72 5.04
N TRP A 23 20.49 -14.50 4.31
CA TRP A 23 19.06 -14.25 4.16
C TRP A 23 18.25 -15.53 4.34
N SER A 24 17.30 -15.50 5.25
CA SER A 24 16.36 -16.60 5.50
C SER A 24 15.04 -16.35 4.80
N PHE A 25 14.51 -17.37 4.13
CA PHE A 25 13.19 -17.32 3.51
C PHE A 25 12.10 -17.35 4.57
N LEU A 26 11.12 -16.45 4.46
CA LEU A 26 10.01 -16.27 5.40
C LEU A 26 8.63 -16.45 4.76
N GLY A 27 8.53 -17.20 3.66
CA GLY A 27 7.25 -17.50 3.02
C GLY A 27 6.75 -16.43 2.04
N LEU A 28 5.45 -16.42 1.80
CA LEU A 28 4.74 -15.54 0.87
C LEU A 28 5.22 -15.62 -0.59
N GLN A 29 5.71 -16.79 -1.03
CA GLN A 29 6.24 -17.01 -2.39
C GLN A 29 5.18 -16.78 -3.48
N ASN A 30 3.90 -16.98 -3.17
CA ASN A 30 2.81 -16.86 -4.14
C ASN A 30 2.25 -15.43 -4.27
N THR A 31 2.74 -14.49 -3.48
CA THR A 31 2.29 -13.08 -3.54
C THR A 31 2.86 -12.31 -4.74
N TYR A 32 3.89 -12.84 -5.38
CA TYR A 32 4.58 -12.30 -6.57
C TYR A 32 5.24 -10.95 -6.40
N SER A 33 4.62 -9.98 -5.76
CA SER A 33 5.19 -8.65 -5.56
C SER A 33 4.61 -7.94 -4.35
N PHE A 34 5.45 -7.11 -3.74
CA PHE A 34 5.11 -6.26 -2.60
C PHE A 34 5.26 -4.80 -2.98
N GLY A 35 4.36 -3.96 -2.49
CA GLY A 35 4.42 -2.52 -2.63
C GLY A 35 5.26 -1.88 -1.51
N ASN A 36 5.00 -2.30 -0.28
CA ASN A 36 5.69 -1.81 0.91
C ASN A 36 5.68 -2.85 2.03
N ILE A 37 6.63 -2.71 2.96
CA ILE A 37 6.72 -3.50 4.19
C ILE A 37 6.98 -2.52 5.33
N VAL A 38 6.24 -2.65 6.43
CA VAL A 38 6.43 -1.85 7.64
C VAL A 38 6.54 -2.74 8.86
N ILE A 39 7.52 -2.43 9.70
CA ILE A 39 7.77 -3.11 10.97
C ILE A 39 7.29 -2.19 12.09
N ASN A 40 6.59 -2.74 13.07
CA ASN A 40 6.18 -1.99 14.24
C ASN A 40 7.42 -1.52 15.03
N PRO A 41 7.61 -0.20 15.21
CA PRO A 41 8.81 0.34 15.85
C PRO A 41 8.94 -0.05 17.32
N SER A 42 7.81 -0.35 18.00
CA SER A 42 7.80 -0.76 19.40
C SER A 42 7.88 -2.29 19.59
N ASN A 43 7.67 -3.07 18.53
CA ASN A 43 7.72 -4.53 18.57
C ASN A 43 8.03 -5.11 17.19
N SER A 44 9.29 -5.42 16.94
CA SER A 44 9.77 -5.95 15.65
C SER A 44 9.20 -7.34 15.28
N GLN A 45 8.48 -8.00 16.18
CA GLN A 45 7.74 -9.23 15.84
C GLN A 45 6.50 -8.95 15.01
N ILE A 46 5.97 -7.71 15.05
CA ILE A 46 4.79 -7.32 14.29
C ILE A 46 5.24 -6.65 12.99
N ILE A 47 4.86 -7.26 11.86
CA ILE A 47 5.23 -6.81 10.51
C ILE A 47 3.97 -6.81 9.65
N TYR A 48 3.83 -5.79 8.82
CA TYR A 48 2.80 -5.73 7.77
C TYR A 48 3.47 -5.69 6.40
N ALA A 49 2.92 -6.46 5.47
CA ALA A 49 3.39 -6.49 4.09
C ALA A 49 2.23 -6.21 3.13
N ALA A 50 2.37 -5.19 2.32
CA ALA A 50 1.41 -4.82 1.29
C ALA A 50 1.68 -5.66 0.03
N ALA A 51 0.90 -6.74 -0.16
CA ALA A 51 1.03 -7.64 -1.29
C ALA A 51 0.19 -7.16 -2.48
N VAL A 52 0.86 -6.75 -3.56
CA VAL A 52 0.22 -6.38 -4.83
C VAL A 52 -0.33 -7.62 -5.53
N GLY A 53 0.34 -8.75 -5.36
CA GLY A 53 0.02 -10.00 -6.02
C GLY A 53 0.44 -10.03 -7.49
N SER A 54 -0.01 -11.03 -8.24
CA SER A 54 0.18 -11.08 -9.67
C SER A 54 -0.74 -10.06 -10.36
N THR A 55 -0.18 -9.13 -11.12
CA THR A 55 -1.00 -8.19 -11.91
C THR A 55 -1.50 -8.80 -13.22
N ARG A 56 -0.92 -9.91 -13.67
CA ARG A 56 -1.27 -10.56 -14.95
C ARG A 56 -2.47 -11.49 -14.84
N ARG A 57 -2.75 -12.03 -13.67
CA ARG A 57 -3.89 -12.92 -13.41
C ARG A 57 -4.56 -12.54 -12.09
N LYS A 58 -5.80 -12.93 -11.97
CA LYS A 58 -6.50 -12.89 -10.69
C LYS A 58 -5.86 -13.91 -9.75
N ASN A 59 -5.66 -13.53 -8.50
CA ASN A 59 -5.14 -14.42 -7.47
C ASN A 59 -5.56 -13.94 -6.07
N ILE A 60 -5.66 -14.87 -5.15
CA ILE A 60 -6.12 -14.59 -3.78
C ILE A 60 -4.96 -14.14 -2.86
N GLU A 61 -3.70 -14.28 -3.31
CA GLU A 61 -2.51 -13.90 -2.55
C GLU A 61 -2.20 -12.40 -2.71
N ARG A 62 -3.22 -11.56 -2.47
CA ARG A 62 -3.19 -10.09 -2.52
C ARG A 62 -3.67 -9.51 -1.21
N GLY A 63 -3.36 -8.24 -0.97
CA GLY A 63 -3.85 -7.52 0.21
C GLY A 63 -2.79 -7.30 1.27
N ILE A 64 -3.20 -7.11 2.51
CA ILE A 64 -2.28 -6.94 3.62
C ILE A 64 -2.05 -8.27 4.32
N TYR A 65 -0.79 -8.65 4.43
CA TYR A 65 -0.33 -9.74 5.28
C TYR A 65 0.25 -9.18 6.58
N ARG A 66 -0.05 -9.84 7.68
CA ARG A 66 0.45 -9.52 9.02
C ARG A 66 1.19 -10.71 9.59
N SER A 67 2.37 -10.46 10.16
CA SER A 67 3.08 -11.37 11.04
C SER A 67 3.08 -10.83 12.47
N ILE A 68 3.08 -11.70 13.46
CA ILE A 68 3.22 -11.40 14.89
C ILE A 68 4.41 -12.12 15.51
N ASN A 69 5.24 -12.76 14.70
CA ASN A 69 6.39 -13.56 15.13
C ASN A 69 7.64 -13.30 14.26
N GLY A 70 7.82 -12.05 13.84
CA GLY A 70 9.02 -11.63 13.11
C GLY A 70 9.11 -12.18 11.68
N GLY A 71 7.99 -12.57 11.09
CA GLY A 71 7.89 -13.07 9.73
C GLY A 71 7.88 -14.60 9.60
N PHE A 72 7.99 -15.36 10.70
CA PHE A 72 7.96 -16.82 10.63
C PHE A 72 6.62 -17.38 10.16
N SER A 73 5.53 -16.69 10.45
CA SER A 73 4.21 -17.00 9.88
C SER A 73 3.45 -15.72 9.54
N TRP A 74 2.50 -15.85 8.60
CA TRP A 74 1.73 -14.74 8.06
C TRP A 74 0.25 -15.07 8.01
N SER A 75 -0.58 -14.11 8.40
CA SER A 75 -2.03 -14.14 8.18
C SER A 75 -2.43 -13.06 7.19
N GLN A 76 -3.36 -13.33 6.30
CA GLN A 76 -3.95 -12.33 5.43
C GLN A 76 -4.93 -11.48 6.25
N SER A 77 -4.51 -10.25 6.58
CA SER A 77 -5.22 -9.33 7.47
C SER A 77 -6.29 -8.51 6.74
N LEU A 78 -6.06 -8.20 5.46
CA LEU A 78 -7.04 -7.50 4.60
C LEU A 78 -7.01 -8.11 3.21
N PHE A 79 -8.16 -8.59 2.77
CA PHE A 79 -8.41 -9.05 1.40
C PHE A 79 -9.71 -8.42 0.89
N ILE A 80 -9.71 -7.89 -0.33
CA ILE A 80 -10.89 -7.26 -0.94
C ILE A 80 -11.43 -8.12 -2.09
N ALA A 81 -10.56 -8.41 -3.05
CA ALA A 81 -10.89 -9.22 -4.22
C ALA A 81 -9.61 -9.75 -4.89
N ASP A 82 -9.77 -10.74 -5.74
CA ASP A 82 -8.70 -11.37 -6.52
C ASP A 82 -8.04 -10.45 -7.57
N SER A 83 -8.60 -9.26 -7.78
CA SER A 83 -8.11 -8.20 -8.67
C SER A 83 -7.51 -7.00 -7.92
N VAL A 84 -7.63 -6.95 -6.57
CA VAL A 84 -7.23 -5.83 -5.73
C VAL A 84 -6.07 -6.23 -4.84
N GLY A 85 -4.90 -5.60 -5.02
CA GLY A 85 -3.73 -5.78 -4.17
C GLY A 85 -3.51 -4.60 -3.24
N ALA A 86 -2.66 -4.76 -2.23
CA ALA A 86 -2.16 -3.66 -1.44
C ALA A 86 -0.89 -3.10 -2.07
N ILE A 87 -0.84 -1.78 -2.28
CA ILE A 87 0.33 -1.10 -2.87
C ILE A 87 1.13 -0.36 -1.82
N ASP A 88 0.50 0.04 -0.73
CA ASP A 88 1.19 0.74 0.35
C ASP A 88 0.56 0.41 1.71
N VAL A 89 1.36 0.52 2.76
CA VAL A 89 0.95 0.36 4.15
C VAL A 89 1.80 1.27 5.02
N VAL A 90 1.18 2.00 5.94
CA VAL A 90 1.86 2.83 6.93
C VAL A 90 1.29 2.59 8.31
N LEU A 91 2.14 2.73 9.31
CA LEU A 91 1.83 2.49 10.71
C LEU A 91 1.99 3.81 11.48
N ASP A 92 1.05 4.14 12.35
CA ASP A 92 1.21 5.24 13.29
C ASP A 92 2.32 4.88 14.31
N PRO A 93 3.45 5.60 14.31
CA PRO A 93 4.58 5.24 15.18
C PRO A 93 4.27 5.47 16.66
N SER A 94 3.32 6.33 17.00
CA SER A 94 2.88 6.61 18.38
C SER A 94 1.77 5.67 18.84
N ASN A 95 1.00 5.13 17.91
CA ASN A 95 -0.07 4.16 18.16
C ASN A 95 -0.03 3.02 17.15
N PRO A 96 0.82 2.00 17.36
CA PRO A 96 0.98 0.88 16.43
C PRO A 96 -0.27 0.01 16.20
N SER A 97 -1.35 0.25 16.93
CA SER A 97 -2.65 -0.35 16.62
C SER A 97 -3.34 0.31 15.43
N LYS A 98 -2.90 1.54 15.06
CA LYS A 98 -3.45 2.27 13.93
C LYS A 98 -2.60 2.07 12.69
N VAL A 99 -3.20 1.47 11.67
CA VAL A 99 -2.54 1.08 10.41
C VAL A 99 -3.39 1.56 9.25
N PHE A 100 -2.76 2.16 8.25
CA PHE A 100 -3.41 2.52 6.99
C PHE A 100 -2.91 1.64 5.86
N ALA A 101 -3.83 1.22 4.97
CA ALA A 101 -3.54 0.37 3.84
C ALA A 101 -4.13 0.96 2.55
N ALA A 102 -3.29 1.17 1.55
CA ALA A 102 -3.70 1.59 0.22
C ALA A 102 -3.97 0.36 -0.65
N MET A 103 -5.25 0.09 -0.88
CA MET A 103 -5.70 -1.00 -1.75
C MET A 103 -5.85 -0.49 -3.17
N TRP A 104 -5.36 -1.25 -4.14
CA TRP A 104 -5.27 -0.85 -5.53
C TRP A 104 -5.83 -1.92 -6.48
N GLU A 105 -6.86 -1.57 -7.22
CA GLU A 105 -7.42 -2.41 -8.27
C GLU A 105 -6.53 -2.34 -9.52
N ARG A 106 -5.58 -3.29 -9.62
CA ARG A 106 -4.55 -3.31 -10.65
C ARG A 106 -4.54 -4.61 -11.41
N GLN A 107 -4.70 -4.50 -12.75
CA GLN A 107 -4.53 -5.61 -13.68
C GLN A 107 -3.66 -5.18 -14.86
N ARG A 108 -2.85 -6.10 -15.36
CA ARG A 108 -2.00 -5.90 -16.53
C ARG A 108 -1.92 -7.19 -17.33
N ARG A 109 -2.85 -7.37 -18.21
CA ARG A 109 -2.89 -8.45 -19.19
C ARG A 109 -2.29 -7.97 -20.52
N GLU A 110 -2.13 -8.84 -21.48
CA GLU A 110 -1.63 -8.50 -22.81
C GLU A 110 -2.60 -7.59 -23.57
N ASP A 111 -3.89 -7.86 -23.42
CA ASP A 111 -5.02 -7.20 -24.07
C ASP A 111 -5.67 -6.11 -23.21
N TYR A 112 -5.34 -6.02 -21.94
CA TYR A 112 -6.05 -5.15 -21.00
C TYR A 112 -5.17 -4.66 -19.86
N ILE A 113 -5.20 -3.35 -19.66
CA ILE A 113 -4.51 -2.69 -18.54
C ILE A 113 -5.50 -1.87 -17.73
N LYS A 114 -5.53 -2.11 -16.42
CA LYS A 114 -6.33 -1.35 -15.44
C LYS A 114 -5.40 -0.76 -14.39
N TYR A 115 -5.47 0.56 -14.19
CA TYR A 115 -4.64 1.29 -13.23
C TYR A 115 -5.42 1.78 -12.00
N GLY A 116 -6.66 1.36 -11.82
CA GLY A 116 -7.53 1.75 -10.74
C GLY A 116 -8.97 1.36 -10.98
N GLY A 117 -9.88 1.82 -10.14
CA GLY A 117 -11.30 1.59 -10.25
C GLY A 117 -12.03 1.62 -8.90
N PRO A 118 -13.33 1.29 -8.89
CA PRO A 118 -14.19 1.46 -7.72
C PRO A 118 -13.83 0.59 -6.50
N MET A 119 -12.97 -0.41 -6.67
CA MET A 119 -12.44 -1.20 -5.55
C MET A 119 -11.10 -0.67 -5.03
N THR A 120 -10.57 0.40 -5.62
CA THR A 120 -9.41 1.11 -5.08
C THR A 120 -9.86 1.99 -3.93
N ALA A 121 -9.24 1.83 -2.75
CA ALA A 121 -9.59 2.61 -1.57
C ALA A 121 -8.44 2.67 -0.57
N LEU A 122 -8.50 3.68 0.28
CA LEU A 122 -7.71 3.75 1.50
C LEU A 122 -8.49 3.09 2.64
N TYR A 123 -7.84 2.21 3.38
CA TYR A 123 -8.39 1.53 4.55
C TYR A 123 -7.62 1.93 5.80
N VAL A 124 -8.31 1.90 6.94
CA VAL A 124 -7.73 2.09 8.27
C VAL A 124 -8.15 0.96 9.20
N SER A 125 -7.19 0.48 9.97
CA SER A 125 -7.42 -0.36 11.15
C SER A 125 -7.04 0.43 12.40
N THR A 126 -7.81 0.29 13.48
CA THR A 126 -7.50 0.84 14.81
C THR A 126 -7.21 -0.25 15.84
N ASN A 127 -7.14 -1.50 15.40
CA ASN A 127 -6.93 -2.69 16.23
C ASN A 127 -5.85 -3.62 15.65
N ALA A 128 -4.76 -2.99 15.20
CA ALA A 128 -3.57 -3.68 14.69
C ALA A 128 -3.87 -4.64 13.53
N GLY A 129 -4.78 -4.27 12.64
CA GLY A 129 -5.12 -5.05 11.44
C GLY A 129 -6.09 -6.20 11.67
N SER A 130 -6.76 -6.27 12.85
CA SER A 130 -7.78 -7.29 13.09
C SER A 130 -9.08 -7.01 12.32
N ASN A 131 -9.45 -5.73 12.20
CA ASN A 131 -10.55 -5.26 11.37
C ASN A 131 -10.14 -4.00 10.61
N TRP A 132 -10.79 -3.78 9.46
CA TRP A 132 -10.50 -2.66 8.57
C TRP A 132 -11.78 -1.96 8.14
N SER A 133 -11.71 -0.64 8.08
CA SER A 133 -12.78 0.22 7.57
C SER A 133 -12.27 1.08 6.42
N VAL A 134 -13.14 1.37 5.47
CA VAL A 134 -12.81 2.30 4.37
C VAL A 134 -12.69 3.71 4.93
N VAL A 135 -11.62 4.39 4.57
CA VAL A 135 -11.43 5.82 4.87
C VAL A 135 -12.33 6.65 3.95
N ASN A 136 -13.19 7.45 4.56
CA ASN A 136 -14.05 8.43 3.91
C ASN A 136 -13.59 9.85 4.30
N GLY A 137 -14.46 10.71 4.81
CA GLY A 137 -14.07 12.01 5.38
C GLY A 137 -13.39 12.96 4.37
N GLY A 138 -13.82 12.96 3.11
CA GLY A 138 -13.24 13.77 2.04
C GLY A 138 -12.17 13.07 1.21
N PHE A 139 -11.71 11.86 1.60
CA PHE A 139 -10.84 11.04 0.76
C PHE A 139 -11.67 10.34 -0.34
N PRO A 140 -11.18 10.26 -1.58
CA PRO A 140 -11.95 9.72 -2.71
C PRO A 140 -11.92 8.18 -2.78
N SER A 141 -12.02 7.49 -1.65
CA SER A 141 -12.11 6.03 -1.64
C SER A 141 -13.28 5.54 -2.49
N ASN A 142 -13.08 4.43 -3.18
CA ASN A 142 -14.07 3.77 -4.04
C ASN A 142 -14.55 4.61 -5.25
N ALA A 143 -13.89 5.73 -5.56
CA ALA A 143 -14.19 6.47 -6.78
C ALA A 143 -13.80 5.63 -8.01
N ALA A 144 -14.68 5.62 -9.03
CA ALA A 144 -14.46 4.81 -10.24
C ALA A 144 -13.17 5.17 -11.00
N ASP A 145 -12.70 6.39 -10.81
CA ASP A 145 -11.48 6.94 -11.41
C ASP A 145 -10.26 6.96 -10.48
N LEU A 146 -10.37 6.39 -9.27
CA LEU A 146 -9.24 6.34 -8.33
C LEU A 146 -8.24 5.27 -8.75
N GLY A 147 -6.99 5.69 -8.89
CA GLY A 147 -5.83 4.84 -9.19
C GLY A 147 -4.94 4.62 -7.97
N ARG A 148 -3.64 4.48 -8.20
CA ARG A 148 -2.66 4.23 -7.14
C ARG A 148 -2.70 5.31 -6.06
N ILE A 149 -2.54 4.86 -4.81
CA ILE A 149 -2.37 5.69 -3.62
C ILE A 149 -0.98 5.41 -3.06
N SER A 150 -0.22 6.44 -2.72
CA SER A 150 1.02 6.36 -1.96
C SER A 150 0.88 7.17 -0.69
N LEU A 151 1.30 6.61 0.44
CA LEU A 151 1.09 7.15 1.78
C LEU A 151 2.41 7.52 2.43
N ASP A 152 2.37 8.53 3.27
CA ASP A 152 3.39 8.73 4.31
C ASP A 152 2.80 9.44 5.53
N ILE A 153 3.30 9.06 6.70
CA ILE A 153 2.89 9.61 7.99
C ILE A 153 4.04 10.38 8.62
N CYS A 154 3.76 11.56 9.13
CA CYS A 154 4.75 12.38 9.80
C CYS A 154 5.13 11.74 11.14
N SER A 155 6.39 11.34 11.30
CA SER A 155 6.84 10.64 12.50
C SER A 155 6.85 11.50 13.75
N SER A 156 7.08 12.82 13.62
CA SER A 156 7.03 13.78 14.74
C SER A 156 5.61 14.21 15.10
N ASN A 157 4.66 14.10 14.15
CA ASN A 157 3.24 14.38 14.38
C ASN A 157 2.36 13.40 13.59
N PRO A 158 2.05 12.21 14.13
CA PRO A 158 1.29 11.18 13.43
C PRO A 158 -0.18 11.55 13.09
N GLN A 159 -0.66 12.68 13.60
CA GLN A 159 -1.96 13.24 13.15
C GLN A 159 -1.87 13.74 11.70
N VAL A 160 -0.66 14.03 11.20
CA VAL A 160 -0.41 14.50 9.85
C VAL A 160 -0.04 13.34 8.95
N ILE A 161 -0.89 13.05 7.98
CA ILE A 161 -0.67 12.03 6.97
C ILE A 161 -0.90 12.63 5.59
N TYR A 162 -0.08 12.24 4.64
CA TYR A 162 -0.26 12.61 3.24
C TYR A 162 -0.56 11.39 2.39
N ALA A 163 -1.45 11.59 1.42
CA ALA A 163 -1.80 10.58 0.43
C ALA A 163 -1.70 11.18 -0.98
N LEU A 164 -0.72 10.73 -1.75
CA LEU A 164 -0.58 11.10 -3.14
C LEU A 164 -1.35 10.11 -4.01
N THR A 165 -2.27 10.62 -4.85
CA THR A 165 -3.19 9.79 -5.62
C THR A 165 -3.00 9.96 -7.12
N ALA A 166 -3.26 8.88 -7.86
CA ALA A 166 -3.36 8.88 -9.31
C ALA A 166 -4.83 8.67 -9.74
N TYR A 167 -5.13 9.05 -10.98
CA TYR A 167 -6.35 8.60 -11.67
C TYR A 167 -6.18 7.18 -12.22
N ALA A 168 -7.29 6.50 -12.47
CA ALA A 168 -7.32 5.18 -13.11
C ALA A 168 -6.83 5.19 -14.57
N ASN A 169 -6.65 6.36 -15.19
CA ASN A 169 -6.00 6.53 -16.49
C ASN A 169 -4.47 6.70 -16.37
N GLY A 170 -3.93 6.73 -15.15
CA GLY A 170 -2.50 6.87 -14.90
C GLY A 170 -2.00 8.28 -14.64
N ASN A 171 -2.83 9.31 -14.81
CA ASN A 171 -2.48 10.69 -14.54
C ASN A 171 -2.46 11.00 -13.03
N SER A 172 -1.80 12.10 -12.65
CA SER A 172 -1.85 12.60 -11.27
C SER A 172 -3.25 13.10 -10.93
N ARG A 173 -3.81 12.63 -9.80
CA ARG A 173 -5.09 13.09 -9.29
C ARG A 173 -4.93 14.22 -8.28
N GLY A 174 -3.97 14.11 -7.36
CA GLY A 174 -3.71 15.14 -6.38
C GLY A 174 -3.09 14.62 -5.08
N LEU A 175 -2.72 15.55 -4.23
CA LEU A 175 -2.19 15.33 -2.90
C LEU A 175 -3.26 15.64 -1.86
N TYR A 176 -3.62 14.64 -1.09
CA TYR A 176 -4.51 14.77 0.06
C TYR A 176 -3.71 14.83 1.36
N LYS A 177 -4.23 15.55 2.34
CA LYS A 177 -3.66 15.70 3.67
C LYS A 177 -4.74 15.55 4.73
N THR A 178 -4.39 14.90 5.81
CA THR A 178 -5.12 14.93 7.08
C THR A 178 -4.25 15.56 8.16
N THR A 179 -4.87 16.17 9.17
CA THR A 179 -4.23 16.71 10.38
C THR A 179 -4.91 16.22 11.66
N ASP A 180 -5.84 15.27 11.53
CA ASP A 180 -6.62 14.66 12.60
C ASP A 180 -6.47 13.12 12.61
N GLY A 181 -5.33 12.66 12.12
CA GLY A 181 -5.01 11.25 12.09
C GLY A 181 -5.87 10.41 11.14
N GLY A 182 -6.39 11.02 10.07
CA GLY A 182 -7.13 10.32 9.01
C GLY A 182 -8.64 10.32 9.17
N SER A 183 -9.20 11.11 10.12
CA SER A 183 -10.65 11.25 10.28
C SER A 183 -11.26 12.11 9.18
N SER A 184 -10.56 13.21 8.80
CA SER A 184 -10.92 14.05 7.66
C SER A 184 -9.73 14.26 6.72
N TRP A 185 -10.00 14.45 5.43
CA TRP A 185 -8.99 14.61 4.39
C TRP A 185 -9.33 15.80 3.49
N LEU A 186 -8.34 16.61 3.20
CA LEU A 186 -8.45 17.76 2.31
C LEU A 186 -7.54 17.57 1.10
N LEU A 187 -8.03 17.91 -0.08
CA LEU A 187 -7.21 18.04 -1.28
C LEU A 187 -6.35 19.30 -1.13
N VAL A 188 -5.05 19.13 -0.95
CA VAL A 188 -4.10 20.25 -0.78
C VAL A 188 -3.67 20.81 -2.13
N ASN A 189 -3.46 19.93 -3.11
CA ASN A 189 -3.09 20.33 -4.46
C ASN A 189 -3.63 19.32 -5.49
N GLY A 190 -4.51 19.80 -6.37
CA GLY A 190 -5.08 19.00 -7.46
C GLY A 190 -4.12 18.83 -8.65
N THR A 191 -3.06 19.65 -8.74
CA THR A 191 -2.07 19.60 -9.81
C THR A 191 -0.68 19.43 -9.21
N VAL A 192 -0.35 18.22 -8.80
CA VAL A 192 1.02 17.93 -8.35
C VAL A 192 1.95 17.99 -9.56
N ALA A 193 3.02 18.79 -9.46
CA ALA A 193 3.95 19.09 -10.53
C ALA A 193 4.37 17.87 -11.36
N GLY A 194 4.26 18.01 -12.67
CA GLY A 194 4.53 16.94 -13.64
C GLY A 194 3.29 16.10 -13.94
N SER A 195 2.43 16.58 -14.83
CA SER A 195 1.38 15.81 -15.48
C SER A 195 1.99 14.72 -16.38
N SER A 196 2.54 13.67 -15.78
CA SER A 196 2.99 12.52 -16.53
C SER A 196 1.93 11.43 -16.48
N ASN A 197 1.66 10.76 -17.59
CA ASN A 197 0.84 9.57 -17.68
C ASN A 197 1.38 8.38 -16.86
N TYR A 198 2.39 8.62 -16.01
CA TYR A 198 3.10 7.63 -15.20
C TYR A 198 2.93 7.84 -13.68
N ALA A 199 1.92 8.59 -13.24
CA ALA A 199 1.65 8.80 -11.81
C ALA A 199 1.37 7.48 -11.07
N TRP A 200 0.91 6.46 -11.77
CA TRP A 200 0.70 5.10 -11.25
C TRP A 200 2.01 4.36 -10.96
N PHE A 201 3.15 4.81 -11.49
CA PHE A 201 4.42 4.10 -11.39
C PHE A 201 5.47 4.84 -10.53
N ASN A 202 5.70 6.12 -10.80
CA ASN A 202 6.87 6.85 -10.31
C ASN A 202 6.61 7.73 -9.08
N ARG A 203 5.41 7.67 -8.49
CA ARG A 203 5.09 8.58 -7.39
C ARG A 203 5.24 7.93 -6.03
N ILE A 204 6.08 8.56 -5.22
CA ILE A 204 6.30 8.26 -3.83
C ILE A 204 5.97 9.53 -3.03
N CYS A 205 5.20 9.39 -1.97
CA CYS A 205 5.01 10.42 -0.96
C CYS A 205 6.05 10.21 0.14
N LYS A 206 6.72 11.27 0.55
CA LYS A 206 7.60 11.26 1.73
C LYS A 206 7.44 12.57 2.47
N VAL A 207 7.28 12.47 3.78
CA VAL A 207 7.13 13.60 4.71
C VAL A 207 8.40 13.72 5.52
N SER A 208 8.91 14.95 5.64
CA SER A 208 10.00 15.24 6.57
C SER A 208 9.51 15.04 8.01
N PRO A 209 10.34 14.50 8.89
CA PRO A 209 10.05 14.37 10.32
C PRO A 209 9.75 15.69 10.99
#